data_20e17da56ffb8717c7124669bcc7873f
#
_entry.id   20e17da56ffb8717c7124669bcc7873f
#
_cell.length_a   1.000
_cell.length_b   1.000
_cell.length_c   1.000
_cell.angle_alpha   90.00
_cell.angle_beta   90.00
_cell.angle_gamma   90.00
#
_symmetry.space_group_name_H-M   'P 1'
#
loop_
_entity.id
_entity.type
_entity.pdbx_description
1 polymer ?
#
loop_
_entity_poly.entity_id
_entity_poly.type
_entity_poly.pdbx_seq_one_letter_code
_entity_poly.pdbx_strand_id
1 'polypeptide(L)'
;MSNTDAKNKCACSLLRMTTRAVTNYFAMFIDDKEITSQQFTMLVLIHKNGSLCINDIADTLIMDQTTVTRNINVLQKHGFISIKKDKHDARKRIISLTPKAFSKVENILPKWIDAQAQIENHVGSERYRAFLEVLADIETFIKYFKL
;
A
#
# COMPACT_ATOMS: atom_id res chain seq x y z
N MET A 1 10.61 -4.17 -27.08
CA MET A 1 9.32 -4.92 -27.11
C MET A 1 8.37 -4.11 -27.97
N SER A 2 7.90 -4.68 -29.08
CA SER A 2 7.04 -3.97 -30.03
C SER A 2 5.64 -3.74 -29.48
N ASN A 3 5.06 -2.59 -29.80
CA ASN A 3 3.72 -2.13 -29.37
C ASN A 3 2.56 -3.07 -29.77
N THR A 4 2.83 -4.06 -30.61
CA THR A 4 1.86 -5.06 -31.11
C THR A 4 1.57 -6.18 -30.10
N ASP A 5 2.50 -6.41 -29.17
CA ASP A 5 2.39 -7.49 -28.17
C ASP A 5 1.48 -7.12 -26.99
N ALA A 6 1.24 -5.83 -26.75
CA ALA A 6 0.39 -5.36 -25.66
C ALA A 6 -1.11 -5.54 -25.94
N LYS A 7 -1.54 -5.52 -27.21
CA LYS A 7 -2.96 -5.61 -27.60
C LYS A 7 -3.62 -6.96 -27.29
N ASN A 8 -2.83 -8.03 -27.13
CA ASN A 8 -3.34 -9.39 -26.86
C ASN A 8 -3.07 -9.89 -25.44
N LYS A 9 -2.52 -9.04 -24.52
CA LYS A 9 -2.25 -9.47 -23.15
C LYS A 9 -3.43 -9.15 -22.23
N CYS A 10 -3.82 -10.14 -21.44
CA CYS A 10 -4.83 -9.96 -20.42
C CYS A 10 -4.38 -8.88 -19.41
N ALA A 11 -5.23 -7.88 -19.15
CA ALA A 11 -4.96 -6.79 -18.20
C ALA A 11 -4.55 -7.33 -16.82
N CYS A 12 -5.20 -8.38 -16.32
CA CYS A 12 -4.87 -9.02 -15.05
C CYS A 12 -3.43 -9.56 -15.03
N SER A 13 -2.96 -10.18 -16.12
CA SER A 13 -1.58 -10.67 -16.23
C SER A 13 -0.58 -9.51 -16.22
N LEU A 14 -0.83 -8.46 -16.98
CA LEU A 14 0.03 -7.27 -17.03
C LEU A 14 0.09 -6.57 -15.68
N LEU A 15 -1.05 -6.36 -15.02
CA LEU A 15 -1.10 -5.75 -13.70
C LEU A 15 -0.32 -6.56 -12.67
N ARG A 16 -0.44 -7.90 -12.67
CA ARG A 16 0.35 -8.76 -11.77
C ARG A 16 1.86 -8.63 -12.00
N MET A 17 2.29 -8.62 -13.26
CA MET A 17 3.71 -8.47 -13.61
C MET A 17 4.22 -7.08 -13.20
N THR A 18 3.46 -6.03 -13.52
CA THR A 18 3.80 -4.65 -13.18
C THR A 18 3.84 -4.45 -11.67
N THR A 19 2.85 -4.97 -10.93
CA THR A 19 2.83 -4.92 -9.46
C THR A 19 4.10 -5.53 -8.85
N ARG A 20 4.54 -6.70 -9.36
CA ARG A 20 5.79 -7.33 -8.87
C ARG A 20 7.00 -6.44 -9.15
N ALA A 21 7.13 -5.91 -10.38
CA ALA A 21 8.25 -5.08 -10.76
C ALA A 21 8.30 -3.78 -9.92
N VAL A 22 7.16 -3.11 -9.78
CA VAL A 22 7.03 -1.88 -8.98
C VAL A 22 7.31 -2.16 -7.50
N THR A 23 6.75 -3.23 -6.93
CA THR A 23 7.00 -3.61 -5.52
C THR A 23 8.48 -3.88 -5.26
N ASN A 24 9.15 -4.59 -6.16
CA ASN A 24 10.60 -4.86 -6.05
C ASN A 24 11.42 -3.56 -6.15
N TYR A 25 11.05 -2.66 -7.07
CA TYR A 25 11.68 -1.36 -7.22
C TYR A 25 11.55 -0.53 -5.93
N PHE A 26 10.35 -0.39 -5.40
CA PHE A 26 10.13 0.35 -4.15
C PHE A 26 10.80 -0.30 -2.93
N ALA A 27 10.93 -1.63 -2.90
CA ALA A 27 11.63 -2.34 -1.82
C ALA A 27 13.10 -1.90 -1.68
N MET A 28 13.76 -1.47 -2.76
CA MET A 28 15.13 -0.99 -2.71
C MET A 28 15.31 0.30 -1.90
N PHE A 29 14.24 1.08 -1.71
CA PHE A 29 14.27 2.35 -0.99
C PHE A 29 13.87 2.21 0.49
N ILE A 30 13.32 1.06 0.89
CA ILE A 30 12.95 0.80 2.28
C ILE A 30 14.19 0.52 3.13
N ASP A 31 15.23 -0.09 2.56
CA ASP A 31 16.50 -0.44 3.21
C ASP A 31 16.33 -0.97 4.65
N ASP A 32 15.34 -1.85 4.82
CA ASP A 32 14.99 -2.39 6.13
C ASP A 32 14.55 -3.85 6.02
N LYS A 33 15.23 -4.72 6.75
CA LYS A 33 14.92 -6.15 6.78
C LYS A 33 13.67 -6.49 7.62
N GLU A 34 13.20 -5.54 8.45
CA GLU A 34 12.07 -5.74 9.35
C GLU A 34 10.72 -5.39 8.71
N ILE A 35 10.72 -4.65 7.57
CA ILE A 35 9.51 -4.10 6.95
C ILE A 35 9.48 -4.43 5.47
N THR A 36 8.41 -5.06 5.00
CA THR A 36 8.13 -5.24 3.57
C THR A 36 7.48 -3.99 2.97
N SER A 37 7.52 -3.83 1.63
CA SER A 37 6.83 -2.73 0.92
C SER A 37 5.33 -2.67 1.27
N GLN A 38 4.66 -3.83 1.39
CA GLN A 38 3.25 -3.89 1.77
C GLN A 38 3.03 -3.41 3.21
N GLN A 39 3.90 -3.80 4.14
CA GLN A 39 3.84 -3.34 5.53
C GLN A 39 4.14 -1.84 5.62
N PHE A 40 5.09 -1.34 4.83
CA PHE A 40 5.36 0.10 4.75
C PHE A 40 4.14 0.89 4.27
N THR A 41 3.43 0.40 3.25
CA THR A 41 2.17 1.00 2.79
C THR A 41 1.13 1.08 3.92
N MET A 42 1.00 0.03 4.75
CA MET A 42 0.11 0.05 5.92
C MET A 42 0.56 1.10 6.96
N LEU A 43 1.86 1.19 7.25
CA LEU A 43 2.39 2.20 8.17
C LEU A 43 2.13 3.62 7.66
N VAL A 44 2.34 3.89 6.37
CA VAL A 44 2.04 5.21 5.76
C VAL A 44 0.55 5.52 5.83
N LEU A 45 -0.33 4.54 5.59
CA LEU A 45 -1.77 4.73 5.72
C LEU A 45 -2.17 5.11 7.15
N ILE A 46 -1.64 4.42 8.16
CA ILE A 46 -1.90 4.72 9.57
C ILE A 46 -1.29 6.07 9.95
N HIS A 47 -0.09 6.39 9.46
CA HIS A 47 0.57 7.69 9.68
C HIS A 47 -0.31 8.86 9.22
N LYS A 48 -0.88 8.76 8.01
CA LYS A 48 -1.75 9.81 7.44
C LYS A 48 -3.07 10.00 8.20
N ASN A 49 -3.61 8.94 8.80
CA ASN A 49 -4.91 8.96 9.48
C ASN A 49 -4.81 9.04 11.01
N GLY A 50 -3.59 8.95 11.57
CA GLY A 50 -3.33 8.93 13.02
C GLY A 50 -3.67 7.59 13.67
N SER A 51 -4.83 7.03 13.39
CA SER A 51 -5.25 5.69 13.86
C SER A 51 -6.36 5.12 13.00
N LEU A 52 -6.40 3.80 12.87
CA LEU A 52 -7.39 3.06 12.07
C LEU A 52 -7.78 1.75 12.75
N CYS A 53 -8.92 1.18 12.39
CA CYS A 53 -9.23 -0.21 12.73
C CYS A 53 -8.83 -1.18 11.60
N ILE A 54 -8.85 -2.50 11.87
CA ILE A 54 -8.50 -3.53 10.88
C ILE A 54 -9.35 -3.40 9.61
N ASN A 55 -10.65 -3.15 9.78
CA ASN A 55 -11.58 -3.06 8.65
C ASN A 55 -11.24 -1.85 7.76
N ASP A 56 -10.95 -0.69 8.37
CA ASP A 56 -10.60 0.52 7.60
C ASP A 56 -9.34 0.30 6.75
N ILE A 57 -8.34 -0.40 7.31
CA ILE A 57 -7.12 -0.75 6.58
C ILE A 57 -7.43 -1.73 5.45
N ALA A 58 -8.22 -2.77 5.73
CA ALA A 58 -8.60 -3.79 4.75
C ALA A 58 -9.39 -3.19 3.57
N ASP A 59 -10.37 -2.35 3.87
CA ASP A 59 -11.20 -1.69 2.86
C ASP A 59 -10.38 -0.70 2.02
N THR A 60 -9.52 0.09 2.66
CA THR A 60 -8.69 1.09 1.96
C THR A 60 -7.64 0.44 1.06
N LEU A 61 -7.03 -0.66 1.50
CA LEU A 61 -5.98 -1.36 0.75
C LEU A 61 -6.51 -2.49 -0.13
N ILE A 62 -7.83 -2.70 -0.18
CA ILE A 62 -8.50 -3.77 -0.94
C ILE A 62 -7.89 -5.14 -0.58
N MET A 63 -7.76 -5.38 0.73
CA MET A 63 -7.16 -6.60 1.29
C MET A 63 -8.17 -7.37 2.13
N ASP A 64 -7.99 -8.69 2.24
CA ASP A 64 -8.75 -9.46 3.22
C ASP A 64 -8.29 -9.17 4.66
N GLN A 65 -9.24 -9.21 5.60
CA GLN A 65 -8.98 -8.90 7.01
C GLN A 65 -7.97 -9.84 7.67
N THR A 66 -7.88 -11.08 7.21
CA THR A 66 -6.94 -12.08 7.73
C THR A 66 -5.51 -11.68 7.37
N THR A 67 -5.29 -11.27 6.12
CA THR A 67 -3.99 -10.80 5.65
C THR A 67 -3.58 -9.50 6.37
N VAL A 68 -4.51 -8.54 6.54
CA VAL A 68 -4.24 -7.32 7.31
C VAL A 68 -3.88 -7.67 8.75
N THR A 69 -4.69 -8.50 9.42
CA THR A 69 -4.46 -8.91 10.82
C THR A 69 -3.08 -9.56 10.99
N ARG A 70 -2.69 -10.44 10.07
CA ARG A 70 -1.36 -11.08 10.11
C ARG A 70 -0.23 -10.06 9.99
N ASN A 71 -0.33 -9.13 9.06
CA ASN A 71 0.69 -8.08 8.88
C ASN A 71 0.75 -7.14 10.10
N ILE A 72 -0.39 -6.73 10.65
CA ILE A 72 -0.46 -5.88 11.85
C ILE A 72 0.16 -6.60 13.07
N ASN A 73 -0.08 -7.90 13.22
CA ASN A 73 0.53 -8.69 14.31
C ASN A 73 2.07 -8.78 14.16
N VAL A 74 2.57 -8.93 12.92
CA VAL A 74 4.02 -8.90 12.66
C VAL A 74 4.59 -7.52 13.00
N LEU A 75 3.96 -6.45 12.53
CA LEU A 75 4.37 -5.08 12.83
C LEU A 75 4.31 -4.75 14.33
N GLN A 76 3.31 -5.28 15.04
CA GLN A 76 3.22 -5.16 16.50
C GLN A 76 4.37 -5.89 17.21
N LYS A 77 4.68 -7.11 16.76
CA LYS A 77 5.81 -7.90 17.30
C LYS A 77 7.15 -7.19 17.13
N HIS A 78 7.33 -6.46 16.03
CA HIS A 78 8.52 -5.65 15.77
C HIS A 78 8.49 -4.28 16.48
N GLY A 79 7.43 -3.99 17.25
CA GLY A 79 7.29 -2.75 18.01
C GLY A 79 6.93 -1.52 17.18
N PHE A 80 6.38 -1.70 15.98
CA PHE A 80 5.95 -0.59 15.11
C PHE A 80 4.50 -0.18 15.37
N ILE A 81 3.66 -1.08 15.88
CA ILE A 81 2.22 -0.87 16.06
C ILE A 81 1.85 -0.99 17.55
N SER A 82 1.01 -0.08 17.99
CA SER A 82 0.28 -0.13 19.26
C SER A 82 -1.20 -0.42 18.96
N ILE A 83 -1.79 -1.38 19.68
CA ILE A 83 -3.19 -1.74 19.57
C ILE A 83 -3.88 -1.44 20.89
N LYS A 84 -4.96 -0.63 20.85
CA LYS A 84 -5.79 -0.30 22.01
C LYS A 84 -7.24 -0.65 21.71
N LYS A 85 -8.02 -0.95 22.76
CA LYS A 85 -9.47 -1.06 22.62
C LYS A 85 -10.05 0.33 22.39
N ASP A 86 -11.06 0.43 21.54
CA ASP A 86 -11.81 1.66 21.38
C ASP A 86 -12.57 2.00 22.67
N LYS A 87 -12.66 3.29 23.00
CA LYS A 87 -13.29 3.75 24.24
C LYS A 87 -14.83 3.62 24.20
N HIS A 88 -15.43 3.62 23.01
CA HIS A 88 -16.87 3.61 22.81
C HIS A 88 -17.38 2.23 22.37
N ASP A 89 -16.53 1.41 21.76
CA ASP A 89 -16.85 0.06 21.34
C ASP A 89 -15.70 -0.90 21.64
N ALA A 90 -15.81 -1.63 22.75
CA ALA A 90 -14.79 -2.58 23.22
C ALA A 90 -14.48 -3.71 22.22
N ARG A 91 -15.31 -3.90 21.18
CA ARG A 91 -15.06 -4.87 20.10
C ARG A 91 -14.10 -4.33 19.06
N LYS A 92 -13.99 -3.00 18.93
CA LYS A 92 -13.08 -2.36 17.99
C LYS A 92 -11.68 -2.24 18.58
N ARG A 93 -10.70 -2.56 17.77
CA ARG A 93 -9.28 -2.39 18.08
C ARG A 93 -8.73 -1.24 17.25
N ILE A 94 -8.24 -0.23 17.92
CA ILE A 94 -7.62 0.95 17.33
C ILE A 94 -6.12 0.70 17.19
N ILE A 95 -5.63 0.83 15.97
CA ILE A 95 -4.26 0.60 15.57
C ILE A 95 -3.60 1.96 15.36
N SER A 96 -2.49 2.19 16.01
CA SER A 96 -1.71 3.43 15.92
C SER A 96 -0.23 3.12 15.76
N LEU A 97 0.54 4.04 15.20
CA LEU A 97 1.99 3.95 15.16
C LEU A 97 2.59 4.13 16.55
N THR A 98 3.67 3.42 16.81
CA THR A 98 4.57 3.76 17.92
C THR A 98 5.50 4.90 17.51
N PRO A 99 6.20 5.59 18.47
CA PRO A 99 7.24 6.56 18.11
C PRO A 99 8.34 5.99 17.21
N LYS A 100 8.70 4.70 17.41
CA LYS A 100 9.65 3.97 16.55
C LYS A 100 9.15 3.93 15.10
N ALA A 101 7.88 3.58 14.89
CA ALA A 101 7.30 3.50 13.55
C ALA A 101 7.15 4.89 12.92
N PHE A 102 6.74 5.89 13.69
CA PHE A 102 6.62 7.26 13.21
C PHE A 102 7.96 7.75 12.64
N SER A 103 9.04 7.67 13.42
CA SER A 103 10.38 8.05 12.96
C SER A 103 10.83 7.24 11.74
N LYS A 104 10.50 5.95 11.68
CA LYS A 104 10.83 5.09 10.55
C LYS A 104 10.11 5.54 9.28
N VAL A 105 8.82 5.84 9.36
CA VAL A 105 8.03 6.35 8.22
C VAL A 105 8.60 7.68 7.73
N GLU A 106 8.85 8.63 8.63
CA GLU A 106 9.43 9.94 8.29
C GLU A 106 10.79 9.83 7.57
N ASN A 107 11.60 8.83 7.92
CA ASN A 107 12.90 8.61 7.29
C ASN A 107 12.80 7.94 5.89
N ILE A 108 11.82 7.07 5.69
CA ILE A 108 11.67 6.32 4.43
C ILE A 108 10.81 7.10 3.42
N LEU A 109 9.81 7.83 3.89
CA LEU A 109 8.81 8.49 3.04
C LEU A 109 9.41 9.43 1.98
N PRO A 110 10.43 10.26 2.25
CA PRO A 110 11.07 11.07 1.21
C PRO A 110 11.66 10.23 0.08
N LYS A 111 12.37 9.15 0.41
CA LYS A 111 12.96 8.23 -0.59
C LYS A 111 11.88 7.53 -1.42
N TRP A 112 10.78 7.18 -0.79
CA TRP A 112 9.61 6.59 -1.46
C TRP A 112 8.96 7.57 -2.45
N ILE A 113 8.81 8.84 -2.05
CA ILE A 113 8.30 9.90 -2.92
C ILE A 113 9.25 10.13 -4.11
N ASP A 114 10.55 10.17 -3.87
CA ASP A 114 11.55 10.32 -4.94
C ASP A 114 11.50 9.15 -5.93
N ALA A 115 11.34 7.92 -5.44
CA ALA A 115 11.18 6.74 -6.27
C ALA A 115 9.93 6.82 -7.16
N GLN A 116 8.82 7.33 -6.61
CA GLN A 116 7.59 7.57 -7.38
C GLN A 116 7.80 8.64 -8.44
N ALA A 117 8.46 9.74 -8.09
CA ALA A 117 8.78 10.81 -9.04
C ALA A 117 9.65 10.32 -10.20
N GLN A 118 10.58 9.40 -9.97
CA GLN A 118 11.40 8.79 -11.02
C GLN A 118 10.54 7.99 -12.03
N ILE A 119 9.55 7.23 -11.55
CA ILE A 119 8.61 6.50 -12.43
C ILE A 119 7.79 7.51 -13.23
N GLU A 120 7.22 8.53 -12.59
CA GLU A 120 6.42 9.56 -13.23
C GLU A 120 7.21 10.29 -14.32
N ASN A 121 8.44 10.72 -14.02
CA ASN A 121 9.32 11.41 -14.96
C ASN A 121 9.69 10.52 -16.16
N HIS A 122 9.90 9.21 -15.94
CA HIS A 122 10.21 8.28 -17.02
C HIS A 122 9.01 8.04 -17.96
N VAL A 123 7.80 7.95 -17.41
CA VAL A 123 6.56 7.72 -18.16
C VAL A 123 6.05 9.00 -18.82
N GLY A 124 6.28 10.15 -18.18
CA GLY A 124 5.71 11.45 -18.47
C GLY A 124 4.44 11.70 -17.66
N SER A 125 4.33 12.89 -17.03
CA SER A 125 3.28 13.21 -16.04
C SER A 125 1.86 13.08 -16.58
N GLU A 126 1.62 13.43 -17.85
CA GLU A 126 0.29 13.29 -18.47
C GLU A 126 -0.12 11.81 -18.57
N ARG A 127 0.77 10.97 -19.12
CA ARG A 127 0.52 9.52 -19.25
C ARG A 127 0.42 8.83 -17.90
N TYR A 128 1.22 9.27 -16.94
CA TYR A 128 1.19 8.73 -15.58
C TYR A 128 -0.14 9.06 -14.89
N ARG A 129 -0.64 10.28 -15.03
CA ARG A 129 -1.95 10.68 -14.50
C ARG A 129 -3.08 9.87 -15.14
N ALA A 130 -3.10 9.77 -16.48
CA ALA A 130 -4.08 8.95 -17.19
C ALA A 130 -4.05 7.47 -16.76
N PHE A 131 -2.86 6.93 -16.50
CA PHE A 131 -2.71 5.57 -15.96
C PHE A 131 -3.35 5.42 -14.57
N LEU A 132 -3.14 6.37 -13.65
CA LEU A 132 -3.77 6.33 -12.33
C LEU A 132 -5.30 6.45 -12.41
N GLU A 133 -5.82 7.29 -13.31
CA GLU A 133 -7.26 7.42 -13.57
C GLU A 133 -7.85 6.09 -14.05
N VAL A 134 -7.21 5.43 -15.01
CA VAL A 134 -7.65 4.11 -15.52
C VAL A 134 -7.64 3.05 -14.39
N LEU A 135 -6.64 3.05 -13.51
CA LEU A 135 -6.63 2.14 -12.37
C LEU A 135 -7.81 2.39 -11.43
N ALA A 136 -8.12 3.66 -11.12
CA ALA A 136 -9.25 4.03 -10.27
C ALA A 136 -10.60 3.63 -10.89
N ASP A 137 -10.74 3.79 -12.21
CA ASP A 137 -11.94 3.37 -12.96
C ASP A 137 -12.13 1.84 -12.90
N ILE A 138 -11.04 1.08 -13.08
CA ILE A 138 -11.06 -0.38 -12.97
C ILE A 138 -11.47 -0.81 -11.56
N GLU A 139 -10.91 -0.20 -10.52
CA GLU A 139 -11.26 -0.49 -9.13
C GLU A 139 -12.74 -0.19 -8.85
N THR A 140 -13.23 0.95 -9.33
CA THR A 140 -14.63 1.36 -9.19
C THR A 140 -15.55 0.37 -9.89
N PHE A 141 -15.25 0.01 -11.13
CA PHE A 141 -16.00 -0.99 -11.89
C PHE A 141 -16.10 -2.32 -11.15
N ILE A 142 -14.96 -2.85 -10.66
CA ILE A 142 -14.92 -4.14 -9.97
C ILE A 142 -15.70 -4.12 -8.64
N LYS A 143 -15.71 -2.98 -7.92
CA LYS A 143 -16.51 -2.85 -6.67
C LYS A 143 -18.01 -3.02 -6.89
N TYR A 144 -18.54 -2.67 -8.07
CA TYR A 144 -19.95 -2.91 -8.41
C TYR A 144 -20.28 -4.40 -8.63
N PHE A 145 -19.27 -5.23 -8.92
CA PHE A 145 -19.43 -6.68 -9.09
C PHE A 145 -19.06 -7.47 -7.83
N LYS A 146 -19.19 -6.87 -6.64
CA LYS A 146 -18.99 -7.64 -5.40
C LYS A 146 -19.90 -8.86 -5.42
N LEU A 147 -19.27 -10.01 -5.69
CA LEU A 147 -19.79 -11.34 -5.46
C LEU A 147 -19.93 -11.57 -3.95
#